data_bad6130a16abc9e46977f5288d013ca5
#
_entry.id   bad6130a16abc9e46977f5288d013ca5
#
_cell.length_a   1.000
_cell.length_b   1.000
_cell.length_c   1.000
_cell.angle_alpha   90.00
_cell.angle_beta   90.00
_cell.angle_gamma   90.00
#
_symmetry.space_group_name_H-M   'P 1'
#
loop_
_entity.id
_entity.type
_entity.pdbx_description
1 polymer ?
#
loop_
_entity_poly.entity_id
_entity_poly.type
_entity_poly.pdbx_seq_one_letter_code
_entity_poly.pdbx_strand_id
1 'polypeptide(L)'
;MSSQAWREAAETSKAWPFEEARKLRARLERYEAKEVVFETGYGPSGLPHLGTFGEVARTAMVRHAFQVLTADSVKTKLIAFSDDMDGLRKIPDNIPNRDLILPHLGKPLSQVPDPFGEYGSFAAHNNARLRAFLDQFGFEYEFMSSTETYRSGRFDKALLRMLDCFEEVQAIMLPSLREERAATYSPFLPIHPRTGVVMQAPVLSHDASAGAIRWRDPATGEEFATPVTGGHCKLQWKPDWAMRWYALGVDYEMAGKDLIDSVKLSSRITRVLGADPPAGFNYELFLDENGQKISKTKGNGLTIEQWLAYASPESLSLFMFQKPTAAKRLYFDVIPRTVDDYLGFLQAYPRQAWKERLGNPVWHIHAGAPPEPEVLAHDGHGQATISFAMLLNLVAVSNTENPAVLWGFLRRHYPSASPETHPRLDSLVRYAVVYFRDFVAPKKRYREADEVEHDVLMAISSMLSQLPANASADEIQHALYDIARPIPRYQDHSAKGATAARPGVSNEFFNMVYAVLLGETQGPRFGSFIAIYGLEETRNLIDKALAGELVSETQRINGSLEGTALSIGEDVKRP
;
A
#
# COMPACT_ATOMS: atom_id res chain seq x y z
N MET A 1 24.42 0.04 20.74
CA MET A 1 24.09 1.34 21.37
C MET A 1 23.12 1.11 22.48
N SER A 2 23.13 1.94 23.55
CA SER A 2 22.16 1.79 24.65
C SER A 2 20.77 2.31 24.24
N SER A 3 19.70 1.78 24.88
CA SER A 3 18.32 2.27 24.70
C SER A 3 18.20 3.76 24.97
N GLN A 4 19.00 4.27 25.91
CA GLN A 4 19.06 5.69 26.24
C GLN A 4 19.54 6.56 25.07
N ALA A 5 20.56 6.11 24.33
CA ALA A 5 21.07 6.85 23.17
C ALA A 5 20.02 6.93 22.04
N TRP A 6 19.30 5.85 21.79
CA TRP A 6 18.19 5.85 20.83
C TRP A 6 17.06 6.79 21.25
N ARG A 7 16.68 6.78 22.52
CA ARG A 7 15.68 7.69 23.07
C ARG A 7 16.07 9.15 22.86
N GLU A 8 17.30 9.54 23.22
CA GLU A 8 17.79 10.91 23.03
C GLU A 8 17.77 11.37 21.57
N ALA A 9 18.13 10.47 20.65
CA ALA A 9 18.05 10.77 19.22
C ALA A 9 16.58 10.86 18.71
N ALA A 10 15.69 10.05 19.25
CA ALA A 10 14.26 10.06 18.93
C ALA A 10 13.58 11.39 19.32
N GLU A 11 14.08 12.09 20.37
CA GLU A 11 13.57 13.41 20.78
C GLU A 11 13.69 14.47 19.67
N THR A 12 14.70 14.36 18.82
CA THR A 12 15.01 15.36 17.79
C THR A 12 14.76 14.87 16.37
N SER A 13 14.40 13.60 16.19
CA SER A 13 14.12 13.03 14.87
C SER A 13 12.94 13.73 14.19
N LYS A 14 13.11 14.10 12.91
CA LYS A 14 12.07 14.70 12.07
C LYS A 14 11.24 13.68 11.29
N ALA A 15 11.49 12.38 11.49
CA ALA A 15 10.63 11.37 10.89
C ALA A 15 9.22 11.45 11.50
N TRP A 16 8.21 11.48 10.66
CA TRP A 16 6.83 11.69 11.09
C TRP A 16 6.32 10.70 12.17
N PRO A 17 6.76 9.40 12.21
CA PRO A 17 6.34 8.52 13.30
C PRO A 17 6.82 9.00 14.68
N PHE A 18 8.03 9.58 14.75
CA PHE A 18 8.53 10.17 16.00
C PHE A 18 7.81 11.48 16.36
N GLU A 19 7.41 12.28 15.38
CA GLU A 19 6.60 13.48 15.64
C GLU A 19 5.25 13.11 16.25
N GLU A 20 4.59 12.08 15.73
CA GLU A 20 3.34 11.55 16.28
C GLU A 20 3.55 10.92 17.67
N ALA A 21 4.61 10.14 17.84
CA ALA A 21 4.94 9.54 19.13
C ALA A 21 5.18 10.59 20.22
N ARG A 22 5.83 11.73 19.90
CA ARG A 22 6.00 12.85 20.85
C ARG A 22 4.67 13.52 21.22
N LYS A 23 3.76 13.71 20.25
CA LYS A 23 2.39 14.23 20.52
C LYS A 23 1.63 13.30 21.46
N LEU A 24 1.71 11.98 21.21
CA LEU A 24 1.09 10.98 22.06
C LEU A 24 1.68 11.01 23.47
N ARG A 25 3.00 11.05 23.63
CA ARG A 25 3.66 11.16 24.93
C ARG A 25 3.23 12.41 25.69
N ALA A 26 3.22 13.58 25.05
CA ALA A 26 2.77 14.83 25.67
C ALA A 26 1.30 14.77 26.14
N ARG A 27 0.43 14.02 25.43
CA ARG A 27 -0.94 13.77 25.90
C ARG A 27 -0.94 12.93 27.19
N LEU A 28 -0.08 11.93 27.27
CA LEU A 28 0.00 10.99 28.40
C LEU A 28 0.64 11.60 29.65
N GLU A 29 1.39 12.69 29.54
CA GLU A 29 1.93 13.43 30.71
C GLU A 29 0.82 13.96 31.66
N ARG A 30 -0.43 13.99 31.21
CA ARG A 30 -1.58 14.43 31.99
C ARG A 30 -2.14 13.37 32.95
N TYR A 31 -1.76 12.10 32.76
CA TYR A 31 -2.18 10.95 33.56
C TYR A 31 -1.17 9.80 33.48
N GLU A 32 -1.07 9.02 34.56
CA GLU A 32 -0.20 7.84 34.60
C GLU A 32 -0.83 6.68 33.80
N ALA A 33 -0.44 6.54 32.52
CA ALA A 33 -0.86 5.41 31.71
C ALA A 33 0.00 4.18 32.01
N LYS A 34 -0.63 3.07 32.41
CA LYS A 34 0.05 1.77 32.56
C LYS A 34 0.22 1.04 31.22
N GLU A 35 -0.69 1.27 30.31
CA GLU A 35 -0.70 0.71 28.96
C GLU A 35 -1.25 1.78 28.01
N VAL A 36 -0.69 1.85 26.81
CA VAL A 36 -1.12 2.75 25.72
C VAL A 36 -1.78 1.94 24.63
N VAL A 37 -3.01 2.31 24.29
CA VAL A 37 -3.85 1.61 23.34
C VAL A 37 -3.86 2.34 22.00
N PHE A 38 -3.38 1.66 20.96
CA PHE A 38 -3.50 2.05 19.57
C PHE A 38 -4.69 1.30 18.95
N GLU A 39 -5.49 1.96 18.14
CA GLU A 39 -6.61 1.32 17.42
C GLU A 39 -6.51 1.59 15.92
N THR A 40 -6.98 0.64 15.13
CA THR A 40 -7.27 0.78 13.70
C THR A 40 -8.64 0.17 13.41
N GLY A 41 -9.46 0.86 12.61
CA GLY A 41 -10.81 0.42 12.28
C GLY A 41 -10.92 -0.23 10.91
N TYR A 42 -11.71 -1.29 10.80
CA TYR A 42 -11.98 -1.98 9.55
C TYR A 42 -13.45 -2.33 9.39
N GLY A 43 -14.08 -1.85 8.31
CA GLY A 43 -15.43 -2.27 7.94
C GLY A 43 -15.41 -3.47 6.99
N PRO A 44 -15.80 -4.69 7.42
CA PRO A 44 -15.71 -5.91 6.63
C PRO A 44 -16.87 -6.07 5.62
N SER A 45 -17.36 -4.97 5.06
CA SER A 45 -18.37 -4.94 4.01
C SER A 45 -17.82 -5.21 2.61
N GLY A 46 -16.57 -5.56 2.48
CA GLY A 46 -15.82 -5.91 1.27
C GLY A 46 -14.41 -6.38 1.61
N LEU A 47 -13.69 -6.90 0.62
CA LEU A 47 -12.32 -7.39 0.81
C LEU A 47 -11.40 -6.29 1.36
N PRO A 48 -10.41 -6.63 2.21
CA PRO A 48 -9.38 -5.71 2.64
C PRO A 48 -8.64 -5.11 1.45
N HIS A 49 -8.29 -3.85 1.54
CA HIS A 49 -7.56 -3.14 0.48
C HIS A 49 -6.34 -2.40 1.03
N LEU A 50 -5.52 -1.87 0.13
CA LEU A 50 -4.28 -1.17 0.49
C LEU A 50 -4.48 0.00 1.46
N GLY A 51 -5.65 0.65 1.49
CA GLY A 51 -5.99 1.67 2.48
C GLY A 51 -6.04 1.13 3.91
N THR A 52 -6.66 -0.04 4.09
CA THR A 52 -6.72 -0.75 5.39
C THR A 52 -5.32 -1.14 5.86
N PHE A 53 -4.51 -1.72 4.97
CA PHE A 53 -3.11 -2.01 5.26
C PHE A 53 -2.33 -0.76 5.66
N GLY A 54 -2.50 0.34 4.90
CA GLY A 54 -1.78 1.59 5.15
C GLY A 54 -2.05 2.19 6.52
N GLU A 55 -3.25 2.00 7.06
CA GLU A 55 -3.60 2.45 8.40
C GLU A 55 -2.88 1.63 9.47
N VAL A 56 -2.94 0.29 9.38
CA VAL A 56 -2.25 -0.60 10.34
C VAL A 56 -0.73 -0.41 10.27
N ALA A 57 -0.15 -0.38 9.07
CA ALA A 57 1.29 -0.22 8.90
C ALA A 57 1.81 1.10 9.49
N ARG A 58 1.11 2.21 9.23
CA ARG A 58 1.48 3.52 9.79
C ARG A 58 1.31 3.56 11.31
N THR A 59 0.22 3.01 11.84
CA THR A 59 -0.02 2.93 13.28
C THR A 59 1.04 2.09 13.98
N ALA A 60 1.45 0.95 13.40
CA ALA A 60 2.54 0.12 13.89
C ALA A 60 3.88 0.89 13.94
N MET A 61 4.17 1.72 12.91
CA MET A 61 5.37 2.56 12.89
C MET A 61 5.35 3.63 14.01
N VAL A 62 4.20 4.24 14.30
CA VAL A 62 4.07 5.20 15.42
C VAL A 62 4.19 4.47 16.76
N ARG A 63 3.58 3.29 16.91
CA ARG A 63 3.71 2.46 18.11
C ARG A 63 5.17 2.13 18.39
N HIS A 64 5.92 1.67 17.39
CA HIS A 64 7.34 1.38 17.54
C HIS A 64 8.16 2.66 17.88
N ALA A 65 7.89 3.78 17.22
CA ALA A 65 8.54 5.05 17.54
C ALA A 65 8.24 5.49 18.99
N PHE A 66 7.02 5.25 19.49
CA PHE A 66 6.64 5.53 20.87
C PHE A 66 7.38 4.61 21.86
N GLN A 67 7.51 3.32 21.56
CA GLN A 67 8.28 2.37 22.37
C GLN A 67 9.75 2.81 22.51
N VAL A 68 10.38 3.21 21.42
CA VAL A 68 11.75 3.74 21.45
C VAL A 68 11.85 5.03 22.25
N LEU A 69 10.91 5.97 22.05
CA LEU A 69 10.87 7.26 22.74
C LEU A 69 10.68 7.10 24.26
N THR A 70 9.96 6.06 24.70
CA THR A 70 9.74 5.74 26.11
C THR A 70 10.71 4.71 26.67
N ALA A 71 11.65 4.20 25.85
CA ALA A 71 12.56 3.11 26.19
C ALA A 71 11.82 1.89 26.75
N ASP A 72 10.67 1.55 26.16
CA ASP A 72 9.78 0.44 26.54
C ASP A 72 9.26 0.50 28.00
N SER A 73 9.31 1.68 28.62
CA SER A 73 8.83 1.84 30.01
C SER A 73 7.30 1.78 30.15
N VAL A 74 6.57 1.91 29.05
CA VAL A 74 5.11 1.87 28.99
C VAL A 74 4.67 0.75 28.05
N LYS A 75 3.80 -0.13 28.51
CA LYS A 75 3.23 -1.19 27.67
C LYS A 75 2.38 -0.58 26.55
N THR A 76 2.40 -1.21 25.40
CA THR A 76 1.59 -0.78 24.26
C THR A 76 0.83 -1.98 23.67
N LYS A 77 -0.38 -1.75 23.18
CA LYS A 77 -1.09 -2.72 22.35
C LYS A 77 -1.73 -2.05 21.14
N LEU A 78 -1.86 -2.78 20.07
CA LEU A 78 -2.57 -2.38 18.86
C LEU A 78 -3.84 -3.23 18.71
N ILE A 79 -4.99 -2.59 18.64
CA ILE A 79 -6.28 -3.23 18.36
C ILE A 79 -6.59 -3.07 16.88
N ALA A 80 -6.81 -4.18 16.18
CA ALA A 80 -7.42 -4.21 14.87
C ALA A 80 -8.93 -4.48 15.05
N PHE A 81 -9.73 -3.42 15.04
CA PHE A 81 -11.17 -3.50 15.32
C PHE A 81 -11.96 -3.70 14.03
N SER A 82 -12.81 -4.72 14.01
CA SER A 82 -13.70 -5.02 12.89
C SER A 82 -15.14 -4.60 13.19
N ASP A 83 -15.71 -3.72 12.36
CA ASP A 83 -17.11 -3.26 12.44
C ASP A 83 -18.10 -4.31 11.85
N ASP A 84 -17.92 -5.58 12.20
CA ASP A 84 -18.68 -6.71 11.66
C ASP A 84 -20.13 -6.80 12.14
N MET A 85 -20.53 -5.96 13.09
CA MET A 85 -21.91 -5.77 13.51
C MET A 85 -22.66 -4.73 12.66
N ASP A 86 -22.00 -4.05 11.74
CA ASP A 86 -22.65 -3.12 10.82
C ASP A 86 -23.64 -3.85 9.91
N GLY A 87 -24.80 -3.23 9.66
CA GLY A 87 -25.78 -3.75 8.73
C GLY A 87 -25.30 -3.67 7.27
N LEU A 88 -25.46 -4.75 6.51
CA LEU A 88 -25.14 -4.78 5.09
C LEU A 88 -26.07 -3.83 4.31
N ARG A 89 -25.58 -2.64 3.95
CA ARG A 89 -26.36 -1.60 3.26
C ARG A 89 -26.44 -1.80 1.75
N LYS A 90 -25.42 -2.35 1.16
CA LYS A 90 -25.28 -2.57 -0.29
C LYS A 90 -24.38 -3.78 -0.53
N ILE A 91 -24.73 -4.56 -1.54
CA ILE A 91 -23.90 -5.68 -2.00
C ILE A 91 -22.82 -5.13 -2.92
N PRO A 92 -21.52 -5.35 -2.62
CA PRO A 92 -20.43 -4.95 -3.50
C PRO A 92 -20.54 -5.62 -4.88
N ASP A 93 -20.10 -4.91 -5.94
CA ASP A 93 -20.27 -5.41 -7.31
C ASP A 93 -19.31 -6.56 -7.66
N ASN A 94 -18.22 -6.70 -6.91
CA ASN A 94 -17.13 -7.65 -7.12
C ASN A 94 -17.21 -8.94 -6.29
N ILE A 95 -18.37 -9.27 -5.71
CA ILE A 95 -18.55 -10.52 -4.95
C ILE A 95 -19.45 -11.51 -5.70
N PRO A 96 -19.17 -12.83 -5.60
CA PRO A 96 -19.99 -13.88 -6.22
C PRO A 96 -21.32 -14.08 -5.47
N ASN A 97 -22.20 -14.91 -6.03
CA ASN A 97 -23.43 -15.40 -5.38
C ASN A 97 -24.28 -14.29 -4.72
N ARG A 98 -24.44 -13.17 -5.43
CA ARG A 98 -25.17 -11.98 -4.92
C ARG A 98 -26.59 -12.30 -4.48
N ASP A 99 -27.26 -13.24 -5.13
CA ASP A 99 -28.63 -13.67 -4.82
C ASP A 99 -28.74 -14.36 -3.44
N LEU A 100 -27.65 -15.00 -2.99
CA LEU A 100 -27.55 -15.61 -1.65
C LEU A 100 -27.64 -14.55 -0.55
N ILE A 101 -27.04 -13.39 -0.76
CA ILE A 101 -26.94 -12.35 0.27
C ILE A 101 -28.02 -11.27 0.16
N LEU A 102 -28.71 -11.16 -0.97
CA LEU A 102 -29.77 -10.17 -1.19
C LEU A 102 -30.88 -10.21 -0.10
N PRO A 103 -31.37 -11.37 0.36
CA PRO A 103 -32.38 -11.47 1.43
C PRO A 103 -31.85 -11.03 2.81
N HIS A 104 -30.53 -10.81 2.93
CA HIS A 104 -29.88 -10.44 4.19
C HIS A 104 -29.49 -8.96 4.27
N LEU A 105 -29.95 -8.14 3.32
CA LEU A 105 -29.73 -6.69 3.39
C LEU A 105 -30.23 -6.12 4.72
N GLY A 106 -29.42 -5.24 5.32
CA GLY A 106 -29.69 -4.63 6.62
C GLY A 106 -29.28 -5.46 7.84
N LYS A 107 -29.04 -6.77 7.70
CA LYS A 107 -28.55 -7.59 8.82
C LYS A 107 -27.07 -7.30 9.11
N PRO A 108 -26.61 -7.50 10.38
CA PRO A 108 -25.19 -7.45 10.71
C PRO A 108 -24.36 -8.32 9.76
N LEU A 109 -23.20 -7.82 9.33
CA LEU A 109 -22.31 -8.55 8.42
C LEU A 109 -21.93 -9.94 8.95
N SER A 110 -21.87 -10.09 10.28
CA SER A 110 -21.67 -11.38 10.97
C SER A 110 -22.84 -12.35 10.85
N GLN A 111 -24.01 -11.90 10.38
CA GLN A 111 -25.21 -12.72 10.14
C GLN A 111 -25.54 -12.86 8.65
N VAL A 112 -24.77 -12.27 7.76
CA VAL A 112 -24.88 -12.42 6.32
C VAL A 112 -24.13 -13.69 5.89
N PRO A 113 -24.73 -14.62 5.13
CA PRO A 113 -24.01 -15.80 4.63
C PRO A 113 -22.75 -15.41 3.84
N ASP A 114 -21.73 -16.26 3.90
CA ASP A 114 -20.52 -16.07 3.10
C ASP A 114 -20.79 -16.36 1.61
N PRO A 115 -20.68 -15.37 0.72
CA PRO A 115 -20.92 -15.58 -0.71
C PRO A 115 -19.84 -16.44 -1.39
N PHE A 116 -18.69 -16.66 -0.72
CA PHE A 116 -17.59 -17.50 -1.21
C PHE A 116 -17.74 -18.95 -0.73
N GLY A 117 -18.54 -19.20 0.32
CA GLY A 117 -18.78 -20.55 0.85
C GLY A 117 -17.65 -21.13 1.70
N GLU A 118 -16.68 -20.31 2.13
CA GLU A 118 -15.50 -20.74 2.86
C GLU A 118 -15.65 -20.61 4.38
N TYR A 119 -16.49 -19.65 4.83
CA TYR A 119 -16.66 -19.29 6.24
C TYR A 119 -18.14 -19.23 6.64
N GLY A 120 -18.41 -19.17 7.94
CA GLY A 120 -19.76 -19.13 8.48
C GLY A 120 -20.53 -17.83 8.19
N SER A 121 -19.85 -16.73 7.82
CA SER A 121 -20.48 -15.47 7.45
C SER A 121 -19.58 -14.62 6.56
N PHE A 122 -20.17 -13.63 5.90
CA PHE A 122 -19.45 -12.67 5.08
C PHE A 122 -18.42 -11.86 5.89
N ALA A 123 -18.78 -11.47 7.12
CA ALA A 123 -17.81 -10.85 8.03
C ALA A 123 -16.66 -11.79 8.39
N ALA A 124 -16.95 -13.06 8.70
CA ALA A 124 -15.92 -14.03 9.05
C ALA A 124 -14.92 -14.25 7.90
N HIS A 125 -15.40 -14.30 6.65
CA HIS A 125 -14.56 -14.38 5.46
C HIS A 125 -13.61 -13.15 5.37
N ASN A 126 -14.15 -11.94 5.42
CA ASN A 126 -13.36 -10.73 5.29
C ASN A 126 -12.41 -10.52 6.49
N ASN A 127 -12.83 -10.88 7.70
CA ASN A 127 -12.01 -10.85 8.91
C ASN A 127 -10.84 -11.84 8.82
N ALA A 128 -11.07 -13.05 8.29
CA ALA A 128 -10.01 -14.04 8.08
C ALA A 128 -8.96 -13.52 7.08
N ARG A 129 -9.40 -12.90 6.00
CA ARG A 129 -8.49 -12.28 5.02
C ARG A 129 -7.71 -11.10 5.60
N LEU A 130 -8.36 -10.24 6.41
CA LEU A 130 -7.67 -9.17 7.12
C LEU A 130 -6.56 -9.72 8.01
N ARG A 131 -6.88 -10.72 8.83
CA ARG A 131 -5.91 -11.34 9.75
C ARG A 131 -4.77 -12.01 8.99
N ALA A 132 -5.06 -12.77 7.94
CA ALA A 132 -4.06 -13.46 7.14
C ALA A 132 -2.99 -12.50 6.58
N PHE A 133 -3.42 -11.33 6.06
CA PHE A 133 -2.42 -10.38 5.56
C PHE A 133 -1.70 -9.64 6.69
N LEU A 134 -2.35 -9.30 7.80
CA LEU A 134 -1.67 -8.68 8.95
C LEU A 134 -0.59 -9.61 9.52
N ASP A 135 -0.90 -10.91 9.60
CA ASP A 135 0.04 -11.96 10.04
C ASP A 135 1.20 -12.12 9.04
N GLN A 136 0.92 -12.07 7.73
CA GLN A 136 1.96 -12.13 6.68
C GLN A 136 2.97 -10.97 6.77
N PHE A 137 2.52 -9.80 7.20
CA PHE A 137 3.40 -8.64 7.43
C PHE A 137 4.06 -8.64 8.82
N GLY A 138 3.74 -9.63 9.66
CA GLY A 138 4.33 -9.78 10.99
C GLY A 138 3.90 -8.71 11.99
N PHE A 139 2.71 -8.10 11.82
CA PHE A 139 2.18 -7.15 12.79
C PHE A 139 1.76 -7.86 14.07
N GLU A 140 2.10 -7.25 15.20
CA GLU A 140 1.63 -7.66 16.51
C GLU A 140 0.37 -6.86 16.87
N TYR A 141 -0.79 -7.52 16.94
CA TYR A 141 -2.10 -6.89 17.16
C TYR A 141 -3.05 -7.81 17.94
N GLU A 142 -4.05 -7.21 18.58
CA GLU A 142 -5.24 -7.88 19.13
C GLU A 142 -6.39 -7.67 18.14
N PHE A 143 -6.90 -8.75 17.53
CA PHE A 143 -8.09 -8.67 16.70
C PHE A 143 -9.34 -8.58 17.58
N MET A 144 -10.26 -7.64 17.26
CA MET A 144 -11.48 -7.45 18.01
C MET A 144 -12.69 -7.35 17.07
N SER A 145 -13.66 -8.26 17.25
CA SER A 145 -14.95 -8.24 16.56
C SER A 145 -15.94 -7.33 17.28
N SER A 146 -16.56 -6.41 16.58
CA SER A 146 -17.67 -5.60 17.09
C SER A 146 -18.81 -6.48 17.60
N THR A 147 -19.25 -7.47 16.82
CA THR A 147 -20.32 -8.40 17.19
C THR A 147 -20.03 -9.13 18.49
N GLU A 148 -18.82 -9.67 18.64
CA GLU A 148 -18.43 -10.39 19.86
C GLU A 148 -18.33 -9.44 21.06
N THR A 149 -17.79 -8.25 20.85
CA THR A 149 -17.60 -7.26 21.93
C THR A 149 -18.94 -6.74 22.46
N TYR A 150 -19.91 -6.49 21.58
CA TYR A 150 -21.26 -6.10 21.97
C TYR A 150 -21.99 -7.24 22.69
N ARG A 151 -21.95 -8.47 22.14
CA ARG A 151 -22.68 -9.63 22.69
C ARG A 151 -22.10 -10.15 24.00
N SER A 152 -20.79 -10.05 24.18
CA SER A 152 -20.14 -10.47 25.43
C SER A 152 -20.40 -9.53 26.61
N GLY A 153 -21.05 -8.38 26.37
CA GLY A 153 -21.27 -7.36 27.38
C GLY A 153 -20.07 -6.47 27.68
N ARG A 154 -18.95 -6.60 26.94
CA ARG A 154 -17.75 -5.78 27.15
C ARG A 154 -18.04 -4.28 26.95
N PHE A 155 -19.01 -3.93 26.12
CA PHE A 155 -19.45 -2.56 25.89
C PHE A 155 -20.65 -2.14 26.75
N ASP A 156 -21.28 -3.02 27.53
CA ASP A 156 -22.53 -2.73 28.24
C ASP A 156 -22.44 -1.48 29.12
N LYS A 157 -21.36 -1.35 29.92
CA LYS A 157 -21.15 -0.16 30.75
C LYS A 157 -21.07 1.13 29.92
N ALA A 158 -20.42 1.08 28.77
CA ALA A 158 -20.26 2.24 27.88
C ALA A 158 -21.56 2.56 27.16
N LEU A 159 -22.35 1.53 26.78
CA LEU A 159 -23.68 1.69 26.17
C LEU A 159 -24.68 2.31 27.14
N LEU A 160 -24.67 1.88 28.41
CA LEU A 160 -25.48 2.50 29.46
C LEU A 160 -25.06 3.97 29.69
N ARG A 161 -23.76 4.24 29.70
CA ARG A 161 -23.26 5.63 29.77
C ARG A 161 -23.68 6.46 28.57
N MET A 162 -23.68 5.88 27.36
CA MET A 162 -24.20 6.54 26.16
C MET A 162 -25.69 6.84 26.27
N LEU A 163 -26.45 5.95 26.88
CA LEU A 163 -27.88 6.14 27.12
C LEU A 163 -28.14 7.25 28.14
N ASP A 164 -27.35 7.35 29.21
CA ASP A 164 -27.40 8.45 30.18
C ASP A 164 -27.14 9.82 29.52
N CYS A 165 -26.30 9.83 28.47
CA CYS A 165 -25.95 11.04 27.72
C CYS A 165 -26.74 11.20 26.42
N PHE A 166 -27.87 10.54 26.28
CA PHE A 166 -28.62 10.46 25.01
C PHE A 166 -28.88 11.83 24.39
N GLU A 167 -29.40 12.76 25.18
CA GLU A 167 -29.77 14.11 24.72
C GLU A 167 -28.53 14.93 24.30
N GLU A 168 -27.45 14.87 25.07
CA GLU A 168 -26.22 15.59 24.75
C GLU A 168 -25.56 15.04 23.45
N VAL A 169 -25.56 13.72 23.28
CA VAL A 169 -25.03 13.08 22.07
C VAL A 169 -25.90 13.41 20.86
N GLN A 170 -27.23 13.39 21.02
CA GLN A 170 -28.14 13.79 19.96
C GLN A 170 -27.93 15.26 19.59
N ALA A 171 -27.80 16.16 20.54
CA ALA A 171 -27.54 17.58 20.30
C ALA A 171 -26.22 17.85 19.56
N ILE A 172 -25.20 17.00 19.77
CA ILE A 172 -23.95 17.08 19.01
C ILE A 172 -24.16 16.65 17.55
N MET A 173 -24.98 15.64 17.32
CA MET A 173 -25.14 15.01 16.01
C MET A 173 -26.09 15.75 15.09
N LEU A 174 -27.22 16.24 15.60
CA LEU A 174 -28.31 16.83 14.81
C LEU A 174 -27.86 17.94 13.86
N PRO A 175 -27.01 18.92 14.27
CA PRO A 175 -26.56 20.00 13.36
C PRO A 175 -25.75 19.50 12.14
N SER A 176 -25.23 18.29 12.19
CA SER A 176 -24.45 17.69 11.10
C SER A 176 -25.30 16.91 10.08
N LEU A 177 -26.61 16.79 10.32
CA LEU A 177 -27.52 15.97 9.55
C LEU A 177 -28.45 16.83 8.70
N ARG A 178 -28.89 16.28 7.56
CA ARG A 178 -29.97 16.85 6.76
C ARG A 178 -31.29 16.72 7.52
N GLU A 179 -32.24 17.60 7.29
CA GLU A 179 -33.52 17.70 8.01
C GLU A 179 -34.28 16.37 8.07
N GLU A 180 -34.43 15.67 6.93
CA GLU A 180 -35.08 14.36 6.87
C GLU A 180 -34.42 13.32 7.78
N ARG A 181 -33.08 13.34 7.84
CA ARG A 181 -32.31 12.42 8.67
C ARG A 181 -32.32 12.84 10.14
N ALA A 182 -32.33 14.13 10.43
CA ALA A 182 -32.38 14.66 11.78
C ALA A 182 -33.69 14.31 12.50
N ALA A 183 -34.82 14.32 11.77
CA ALA A 183 -36.16 14.02 12.30
C ALA A 183 -36.31 12.60 12.88
N THR A 184 -35.49 11.64 12.41
CA THR A 184 -35.54 10.24 12.86
C THR A 184 -34.26 9.75 13.50
N TYR A 185 -33.33 10.66 13.76
CA TYR A 185 -32.02 10.29 14.27
C TYR A 185 -32.08 9.86 15.75
N SER A 186 -31.47 8.70 16.01
CA SER A 186 -31.11 8.24 17.36
C SER A 186 -29.66 7.78 17.36
N PRO A 187 -28.89 7.96 18.44
CA PRO A 187 -27.58 7.34 18.62
C PRO A 187 -27.63 5.82 18.54
N PHE A 188 -28.74 5.21 18.95
CA PHE A 188 -28.94 3.76 18.98
C PHE A 188 -29.68 3.25 17.75
N LEU A 189 -29.23 2.11 17.25
CA LEU A 189 -29.83 1.32 16.18
C LEU A 189 -30.28 -0.02 16.76
N PRO A 190 -31.55 -0.23 17.05
CA PRO A 190 -32.03 -1.51 17.57
C PRO A 190 -31.93 -2.59 16.47
N ILE A 191 -31.65 -3.82 16.87
CA ILE A 191 -31.75 -4.99 16.00
C ILE A 191 -33.14 -5.54 16.11
N HIS A 192 -33.84 -5.62 14.99
CA HIS A 192 -35.24 -6.09 14.94
C HIS A 192 -35.34 -7.55 15.41
N PRO A 193 -36.13 -7.85 16.46
CA PRO A 193 -36.10 -9.16 17.13
C PRO A 193 -36.55 -10.33 16.25
N ARG A 194 -37.37 -10.08 15.20
CA ARG A 194 -37.84 -11.12 14.28
C ARG A 194 -37.03 -11.24 13.00
N THR A 195 -36.54 -10.12 12.46
CA THR A 195 -35.83 -10.12 11.16
C THR A 195 -34.32 -10.10 11.29
N GLY A 196 -33.78 -9.68 12.45
CA GLY A 196 -32.35 -9.50 12.67
C GLY A 196 -31.75 -8.28 11.96
N VAL A 197 -32.59 -7.42 11.36
CA VAL A 197 -32.14 -6.21 10.65
C VAL A 197 -31.74 -5.12 11.64
N VAL A 198 -30.63 -4.42 11.37
CA VAL A 198 -30.20 -3.22 12.10
C VAL A 198 -31.11 -2.07 11.66
N MET A 199 -31.99 -1.64 12.55
CA MET A 199 -33.07 -0.71 12.23
C MET A 199 -32.63 0.75 12.37
N GLN A 200 -32.93 1.55 11.38
CA GLN A 200 -32.92 3.01 11.46
C GLN A 200 -34.33 3.50 11.76
N ALA A 201 -34.75 3.34 13.00
CA ALA A 201 -36.12 3.63 13.42
C ALA A 201 -36.15 4.83 14.38
N PRO A 202 -37.28 5.61 14.40
CA PRO A 202 -37.47 6.63 15.40
C PRO A 202 -37.52 6.03 16.80
N VAL A 203 -36.68 6.53 17.69
CA VAL A 203 -36.75 6.21 19.12
C VAL A 203 -37.77 7.13 19.76
N LEU A 204 -38.80 6.54 20.35
CA LEU A 204 -39.92 7.24 20.96
C LEU A 204 -39.61 7.71 22.38
N SER A 205 -38.86 6.90 23.10
CA SER A 205 -38.36 7.22 24.46
C SER A 205 -37.15 6.35 24.80
N HIS A 206 -36.38 6.80 25.75
CA HIS A 206 -35.30 6.02 26.36
C HIS A 206 -35.49 6.00 27.87
N ASP A 207 -35.02 4.93 28.51
CA ASP A 207 -35.07 4.74 29.95
C ASP A 207 -33.68 4.28 30.43
N ALA A 208 -32.94 5.21 31.00
CA ALA A 208 -31.60 4.92 31.50
C ALA A 208 -31.63 3.94 32.69
N SER A 209 -32.69 3.94 33.49
CA SER A 209 -32.81 3.04 34.64
C SER A 209 -33.09 1.59 34.22
N ALA A 210 -33.85 1.42 33.17
CA ALA A 210 -34.11 0.11 32.57
C ALA A 210 -33.03 -0.34 31.53
N GLY A 211 -32.14 0.58 31.15
CA GLY A 211 -31.14 0.31 30.10
C GLY A 211 -31.74 0.00 28.73
N ALA A 212 -32.85 0.66 28.37
CA ALA A 212 -33.63 0.30 27.19
C ALA A 212 -34.14 1.52 26.41
N ILE A 213 -34.42 1.30 25.13
CA ILE A 213 -35.09 2.25 24.24
C ILE A 213 -36.41 1.70 23.78
N ARG A 214 -37.41 2.58 23.57
CA ARG A 214 -38.66 2.26 22.86
C ARG A 214 -38.62 2.88 21.48
N TRP A 215 -38.94 2.08 20.48
CA TRP A 215 -38.89 2.50 19.08
C TRP A 215 -40.07 1.92 18.30
N ARG A 216 -40.34 2.51 17.15
CA ARG A 216 -41.46 2.08 16.29
C ARG A 216 -40.87 1.58 14.95
N ASP A 217 -41.33 0.37 14.55
CA ASP A 217 -40.99 -0.16 13.23
C ASP A 217 -41.65 0.70 12.14
N PRO A 218 -40.86 1.33 11.23
CA PRO A 218 -41.46 2.16 10.16
C PRO A 218 -42.32 1.41 9.16
N ALA A 219 -42.12 0.09 9.01
CA ALA A 219 -42.84 -0.72 8.05
C ALA A 219 -44.20 -1.19 8.60
N THR A 220 -44.28 -1.55 9.87
CA THR A 220 -45.48 -2.15 10.48
C THR A 220 -46.20 -1.23 11.44
N GLY A 221 -45.55 -0.17 11.93
CA GLY A 221 -46.05 0.71 13.00
C GLY A 221 -46.01 0.08 14.40
N GLU A 222 -45.54 -1.14 14.53
CA GLU A 222 -45.44 -1.86 15.83
C GLU A 222 -44.34 -1.24 16.70
N GLU A 223 -44.63 -1.17 18.01
CA GLU A 223 -43.67 -0.64 18.98
C GLU A 223 -42.91 -1.77 19.70
N PHE A 224 -41.63 -1.56 19.88
CA PHE A 224 -40.72 -2.47 20.58
C PHE A 224 -39.99 -1.75 21.72
N ALA A 225 -39.74 -2.48 22.80
CA ALA A 225 -38.79 -2.12 23.83
C ALA A 225 -37.56 -3.00 23.69
N THR A 226 -36.38 -2.40 23.57
CA THR A 226 -35.15 -3.13 23.29
C THR A 226 -34.05 -2.69 24.27
N PRO A 227 -33.37 -3.62 24.99
CA PRO A 227 -32.19 -3.30 25.77
C PRO A 227 -31.08 -2.74 24.89
N VAL A 228 -30.33 -1.75 25.40
CA VAL A 228 -29.18 -1.22 24.64
C VAL A 228 -27.95 -2.10 24.76
N THR A 229 -27.94 -3.07 25.68
CA THR A 229 -26.84 -3.96 26.04
C THR A 229 -26.97 -5.35 25.37
N GLY A 230 -25.98 -6.22 25.55
CA GLY A 230 -26.01 -7.63 25.14
C GLY A 230 -26.11 -7.85 23.64
N GLY A 231 -25.79 -6.84 22.81
CA GLY A 231 -25.85 -6.93 21.36
C GLY A 231 -27.26 -6.80 20.76
N HIS A 232 -28.27 -6.35 21.53
CA HIS A 232 -29.62 -6.07 21.04
C HIS A 232 -29.74 -4.72 20.32
N CYS A 233 -28.83 -3.81 20.58
CA CYS A 233 -28.65 -2.54 19.88
C CYS A 233 -27.22 -2.39 19.41
N LYS A 234 -27.05 -1.64 18.33
CA LYS A 234 -25.78 -1.10 17.88
C LYS A 234 -25.85 0.42 17.91
N LEU A 235 -24.72 1.09 18.06
CA LEU A 235 -24.68 2.55 17.91
C LEU A 235 -24.55 2.95 16.42
N GLN A 236 -25.01 4.18 16.11
CA GLN A 236 -24.65 4.87 14.88
C GLN A 236 -23.11 5.03 14.79
N TRP A 237 -22.57 5.04 13.62
CA TRP A 237 -21.13 5.04 13.34
C TRP A 237 -20.29 6.03 14.18
N LYS A 238 -20.67 7.31 14.26
CA LYS A 238 -19.87 8.30 15.02
C LYS A 238 -20.01 8.15 16.53
N PRO A 239 -21.21 7.95 17.12
CA PRO A 239 -21.37 7.54 18.50
C PRO A 239 -20.67 6.21 18.83
N ASP A 240 -20.70 5.23 17.94
CA ASP A 240 -20.00 3.95 18.09
C ASP A 240 -18.48 4.15 18.22
N TRP A 241 -17.92 4.93 17.33
CA TRP A 241 -16.50 5.27 17.34
C TRP A 241 -16.07 5.97 18.64
N ALA A 242 -16.86 6.94 19.10
CA ALA A 242 -16.64 7.63 20.37
C ALA A 242 -16.78 6.68 21.57
N MET A 243 -17.76 5.78 21.55
CA MET A 243 -17.96 4.79 22.60
C MET A 243 -16.81 3.80 22.69
N ARG A 244 -16.27 3.35 21.55
CA ARG A 244 -15.08 2.49 21.51
C ARG A 244 -13.87 3.18 22.15
N TRP A 245 -13.60 4.43 21.79
CA TRP A 245 -12.52 5.21 22.40
C TRP A 245 -12.66 5.29 23.92
N TYR A 246 -13.89 5.53 24.40
CA TYR A 246 -14.20 5.56 25.83
C TYR A 246 -14.05 4.18 26.48
N ALA A 247 -14.63 3.14 25.90
CA ALA A 247 -14.70 1.82 26.50
C ALA A 247 -13.37 1.07 26.49
N LEU A 248 -12.56 1.26 25.44
CA LEU A 248 -11.28 0.58 25.26
C LEU A 248 -10.09 1.40 25.74
N GLY A 249 -10.34 2.68 26.11
CA GLY A 249 -9.27 3.58 26.54
C GLY A 249 -8.26 3.87 25.44
N VAL A 250 -8.75 4.11 24.19
CA VAL A 250 -7.89 4.33 23.04
C VAL A 250 -7.12 5.64 23.18
N ASP A 251 -5.80 5.57 23.06
CA ASP A 251 -4.89 6.71 23.18
C ASP A 251 -4.47 7.28 21.84
N TYR A 252 -4.44 6.45 20.80
CA TYR A 252 -4.01 6.84 19.46
C TYR A 252 -4.80 6.10 18.37
N GLU A 253 -5.36 6.87 17.43
CA GLU A 253 -5.98 6.32 16.21
C GLU A 253 -5.80 7.27 15.03
N MET A 254 -5.39 6.74 13.87
CA MET A 254 -5.31 7.48 12.62
C MET A 254 -6.64 7.44 11.88
N ALA A 255 -6.88 8.45 11.05
CA ALA A 255 -8.05 8.46 10.17
C ALA A 255 -7.70 9.05 8.80
N GLY A 256 -8.40 8.61 7.77
CA GLY A 256 -8.35 9.25 6.46
C GLY A 256 -8.89 10.68 6.50
N LYS A 257 -8.37 11.53 5.63
CA LYS A 257 -8.80 12.95 5.52
C LYS A 257 -10.31 13.12 5.33
N ASP A 258 -10.98 12.16 4.70
CA ASP A 258 -12.43 12.17 4.52
C ASP A 258 -13.23 11.94 5.80
N LEU A 259 -12.56 11.53 6.88
CA LEU A 259 -13.17 11.32 8.19
C LEU A 259 -12.93 12.47 9.21
N ILE A 260 -12.28 13.58 8.81
CA ILE A 260 -11.93 14.69 9.71
C ILE A 260 -13.15 15.20 10.50
N ASP A 261 -14.29 15.39 9.83
CA ASP A 261 -15.50 15.86 10.51
C ASP A 261 -16.13 14.79 11.42
N SER A 262 -15.96 13.51 11.04
CA SER A 262 -16.37 12.41 11.91
C SER A 262 -15.51 12.34 13.18
N VAL A 263 -14.19 12.49 13.04
CA VAL A 263 -13.25 12.57 14.20
C VAL A 263 -13.64 13.72 15.15
N LYS A 264 -13.95 14.90 14.60
CA LYS A 264 -14.39 16.07 15.42
C LYS A 264 -15.64 15.77 16.23
N LEU A 265 -16.66 15.17 15.59
CA LEU A 265 -17.92 14.84 16.23
C LEU A 265 -17.74 13.73 17.27
N SER A 266 -17.05 12.64 16.91
CA SER A 266 -16.74 11.55 17.83
C SER A 266 -15.92 12.04 19.03
N SER A 267 -14.95 12.94 18.81
CA SER A 267 -14.16 13.55 19.90
C SER A 267 -15.03 14.37 20.88
N ARG A 268 -16.05 15.06 20.38
CA ARG A 268 -17.01 15.78 21.25
C ARG A 268 -17.84 14.80 22.08
N ILE A 269 -18.31 13.73 21.44
CA ILE A 269 -19.09 12.68 22.11
C ILE A 269 -18.24 11.98 23.18
N THR A 270 -16.98 11.63 22.88
CA THR A 270 -16.07 11.00 23.84
C THR A 270 -15.91 11.84 25.12
N ARG A 271 -15.83 13.17 24.99
CA ARG A 271 -15.77 14.07 26.15
C ARG A 271 -17.06 14.08 26.98
N VAL A 272 -18.22 14.01 26.32
CA VAL A 272 -19.52 13.86 27.00
C VAL A 272 -19.60 12.54 27.77
N LEU A 273 -19.03 11.47 27.22
CA LEU A 273 -18.95 10.19 27.92
C LEU A 273 -17.99 10.24 29.13
N GLY A 274 -17.09 11.20 29.20
CA GLY A 274 -16.16 11.41 30.31
C GLY A 274 -14.74 10.95 30.08
N ALA A 275 -14.30 10.82 28.80
CA ALA A 275 -12.92 10.53 28.44
C ALA A 275 -12.33 11.56 27.48
N ASP A 276 -11.00 11.65 27.45
CA ASP A 276 -10.29 12.40 26.42
C ASP A 276 -10.23 11.60 25.11
N PRO A 277 -10.54 12.22 23.97
CA PRO A 277 -10.40 11.55 22.68
C PRO A 277 -8.93 11.21 22.40
N PRO A 278 -8.65 10.18 21.57
CA PRO A 278 -7.29 9.79 21.23
C PRO A 278 -6.54 10.90 20.51
N ALA A 279 -5.22 10.90 20.63
CA ALA A 279 -4.35 11.58 19.68
C ALA A 279 -4.50 10.91 18.32
N GLY A 280 -4.28 11.65 17.24
CA GLY A 280 -4.46 11.09 15.91
C GLY A 280 -3.81 11.95 14.84
N PHE A 281 -3.77 11.36 13.67
CA PHE A 281 -3.17 11.91 12.47
C PHE A 281 -4.10 11.64 11.28
N ASN A 282 -4.34 12.66 10.45
CA ASN A 282 -5.14 12.50 9.26
C ASN A 282 -4.24 12.30 8.04
N TYR A 283 -4.32 11.12 7.44
CA TYR A 283 -3.59 10.79 6.22
C TYR A 283 -4.43 11.09 4.97
N GLU A 284 -3.72 11.40 3.86
CA GLU A 284 -4.35 11.67 2.57
C GLU A 284 -4.76 10.35 1.88
N LEU A 285 -5.77 10.44 1.02
CA LEU A 285 -6.32 9.30 0.30
C LEU A 285 -5.48 8.97 -0.94
N PHE A 286 -5.60 7.72 -1.40
CA PHE A 286 -5.00 7.30 -2.65
C PHE A 286 -5.89 7.63 -3.84
N LEU A 287 -5.24 7.96 -4.96
CA LEU A 287 -5.87 8.22 -6.24
C LEU A 287 -5.50 7.09 -7.22
N ASP A 288 -6.38 6.79 -8.16
CA ASP A 288 -6.08 5.88 -9.27
C ASP A 288 -5.13 6.53 -10.31
N GLU A 289 -4.83 5.83 -11.38
CA GLU A 289 -3.97 6.31 -12.46
C GLU A 289 -4.47 7.62 -13.11
N ASN A 290 -5.81 7.83 -13.10
CA ASN A 290 -6.46 9.01 -13.66
C ASN A 290 -6.61 10.16 -12.65
N GLY A 291 -6.08 10.00 -11.43
CA GLY A 291 -6.20 11.00 -10.36
C GLY A 291 -7.58 11.02 -9.69
N GLN A 292 -8.41 9.98 -9.88
CA GLN A 292 -9.70 9.83 -9.22
C GLN A 292 -9.54 9.12 -7.87
N LYS A 293 -10.39 9.46 -6.91
CA LYS A 293 -10.40 8.78 -5.60
C LYS A 293 -10.64 7.28 -5.78
N ILE A 294 -9.76 6.46 -5.21
CA ILE A 294 -9.96 5.01 -5.12
C ILE A 294 -11.12 4.73 -4.17
N SER A 295 -12.03 3.85 -4.59
CA SER A 295 -13.14 3.42 -3.74
C SER A 295 -13.43 1.92 -3.89
N LYS A 296 -13.82 1.29 -2.78
CA LYS A 296 -14.23 -0.13 -2.74
C LYS A 296 -15.34 -0.44 -3.75
N THR A 297 -16.29 0.48 -3.91
CA THR A 297 -17.45 0.30 -4.79
C THR A 297 -17.08 0.33 -6.27
N LYS A 298 -16.10 1.15 -6.65
CA LYS A 298 -15.64 1.26 -8.05
C LYS A 298 -14.66 0.15 -8.44
N GLY A 299 -14.01 -0.51 -7.45
CA GLY A 299 -13.01 -1.53 -7.70
C GLY A 299 -11.77 -1.02 -8.47
N ASN A 300 -11.52 0.31 -8.45
CA ASN A 300 -10.45 0.97 -9.20
C ASN A 300 -9.12 1.07 -8.43
N GLY A 301 -8.96 0.31 -7.35
CA GLY A 301 -7.77 0.30 -6.53
C GLY A 301 -7.00 -1.00 -6.62
N LEU A 302 -5.69 -0.95 -6.46
CA LEU A 302 -4.82 -2.11 -6.28
C LEU A 302 -5.18 -2.84 -4.98
N THR A 303 -5.24 -4.18 -5.04
CA THR A 303 -5.32 -5.01 -3.84
C THR A 303 -3.93 -5.30 -3.28
N ILE A 304 -3.88 -5.82 -2.05
CA ILE A 304 -2.61 -6.23 -1.42
C ILE A 304 -2.00 -7.39 -2.19
N GLU A 305 -2.80 -8.38 -2.54
CA GLU A 305 -2.39 -9.55 -3.30
C GLU A 305 -1.82 -9.18 -4.67
N GLN A 306 -2.45 -8.19 -5.35
CA GLN A 306 -1.93 -7.67 -6.61
C GLN A 306 -0.57 -6.99 -6.45
N TRP A 307 -0.35 -6.23 -5.36
CA TRP A 307 0.98 -5.67 -5.10
C TRP A 307 2.01 -6.78 -4.85
N LEU A 308 1.67 -7.73 -3.97
CA LEU A 308 2.56 -8.83 -3.58
C LEU A 308 2.88 -9.82 -4.70
N ALA A 309 2.08 -9.85 -5.77
CA ALA A 309 2.40 -10.60 -6.98
C ALA A 309 3.62 -10.03 -7.73
N TYR A 310 3.94 -8.75 -7.54
CA TYR A 310 4.97 -8.04 -8.32
C TYR A 310 6.08 -7.43 -7.46
N ALA A 311 5.93 -7.41 -6.13
CA ALA A 311 6.90 -6.76 -5.25
C ALA A 311 6.81 -7.27 -3.80
N SER A 312 7.83 -7.00 -3.02
CA SER A 312 7.92 -7.41 -1.63
C SER A 312 7.00 -6.61 -0.70
N PRO A 313 6.62 -7.17 0.46
CA PRO A 313 5.87 -6.47 1.51
C PRO A 313 6.52 -5.17 1.97
N GLU A 314 7.86 -5.14 2.05
CA GLU A 314 8.62 -3.99 2.51
C GLU A 314 8.50 -2.81 1.55
N SER A 315 8.43 -3.07 0.24
CA SER A 315 8.20 -2.03 -0.76
C SER A 315 6.82 -1.38 -0.59
N LEU A 316 5.80 -2.16 -0.27
CA LEU A 316 4.47 -1.64 0.06
C LEU A 316 4.50 -0.81 1.34
N SER A 317 5.20 -1.29 2.37
CA SER A 317 5.38 -0.55 3.62
C SER A 317 6.10 0.79 3.40
N LEU A 318 7.10 0.83 2.50
CA LEU A 318 7.75 2.08 2.08
C LEU A 318 6.76 3.04 1.41
N PHE A 319 5.92 2.53 0.50
CA PHE A 319 4.89 3.34 -0.15
C PHE A 319 3.94 3.96 0.88
N MET A 320 3.58 3.23 1.94
CA MET A 320 2.75 3.75 3.04
C MET A 320 3.47 4.77 3.90
N PHE A 321 4.77 4.59 4.15
CA PHE A 321 5.58 5.51 4.94
C PHE A 321 5.77 6.87 4.25
N GLN A 322 6.01 6.88 2.94
CA GLN A 322 6.34 8.09 2.19
C GLN A 322 5.16 9.08 2.14
N LYS A 323 5.39 10.35 2.54
CA LYS A 323 4.46 11.48 2.41
C LYS A 323 2.99 11.14 2.75
N PRO A 324 2.68 10.73 3.98
CA PRO A 324 1.34 10.27 4.34
C PRO A 324 0.27 11.38 4.24
N THR A 325 0.66 12.66 4.29
CA THR A 325 -0.24 13.83 4.16
C THR A 325 -0.43 14.32 2.72
N ALA A 326 0.18 13.66 1.73
CA ALA A 326 0.04 14.04 0.33
C ALA A 326 -0.74 12.96 -0.44
N ALA A 327 -1.67 13.39 -1.29
CA ALA A 327 -2.36 12.51 -2.20
C ALA A 327 -1.35 11.84 -3.15
N LYS A 328 -1.43 10.52 -3.26
CA LYS A 328 -0.55 9.72 -4.12
C LYS A 328 -1.37 8.86 -5.07
N ARG A 329 -0.91 8.75 -6.30
CA ARG A 329 -1.46 7.79 -7.24
C ARG A 329 -0.97 6.39 -6.88
N LEU A 330 -1.90 5.43 -6.85
CA LEU A 330 -1.67 4.03 -6.50
C LEU A 330 -2.16 3.17 -7.67
N TYR A 331 -1.24 2.76 -8.51
CA TYR A 331 -1.44 1.92 -9.69
C TYR A 331 -0.16 1.12 -9.98
N PHE A 332 -0.19 0.19 -10.92
CA PHE A 332 0.90 -0.76 -11.11
C PHE A 332 2.26 -0.10 -11.43
N ASP A 333 2.27 0.97 -12.23
CA ASP A 333 3.53 1.61 -12.66
C ASP A 333 4.32 2.29 -11.52
N VAL A 334 3.74 2.45 -10.30
CA VAL A 334 4.50 2.95 -9.14
C VAL A 334 5.36 1.87 -8.48
N ILE A 335 5.07 0.58 -8.73
CA ILE A 335 5.71 -0.55 -8.08
C ILE A 335 7.22 -0.60 -8.37
N PRO A 336 7.70 -0.59 -9.61
CA PRO A 336 9.13 -0.70 -9.90
C PRO A 336 9.96 0.38 -9.21
N ARG A 337 9.49 1.62 -9.25
CA ARG A 337 10.16 2.74 -8.59
C ARG A 337 10.18 2.58 -7.07
N THR A 338 9.07 2.13 -6.48
CA THR A 338 8.98 1.96 -5.03
C THR A 338 9.92 0.84 -4.55
N VAL A 339 10.07 -0.23 -5.33
CA VAL A 339 11.05 -1.29 -5.06
C VAL A 339 12.47 -0.74 -5.09
N ASP A 340 12.83 0.02 -6.13
CA ASP A 340 14.16 0.61 -6.24
C ASP A 340 14.45 1.65 -5.15
N ASP A 341 13.45 2.47 -4.78
CA ASP A 341 13.56 3.39 -3.65
C ASP A 341 13.83 2.63 -2.33
N TYR A 342 13.13 1.51 -2.09
CA TYR A 342 13.35 0.67 -0.91
C TYR A 342 14.77 0.09 -0.89
N LEU A 343 15.23 -0.47 -1.99
CA LEU A 343 16.60 -1.00 -2.12
C LEU A 343 17.65 0.08 -1.88
N GLY A 344 17.41 1.29 -2.40
CA GLY A 344 18.28 2.45 -2.18
C GLY A 344 18.36 2.87 -0.71
N PHE A 345 17.23 2.93 -0.02
CA PHE A 345 17.20 3.22 1.42
C PHE A 345 17.88 2.12 2.24
N LEU A 346 17.66 0.86 1.89
CA LEU A 346 18.29 -0.28 2.55
C LEU A 346 19.81 -0.26 2.38
N GLN A 347 20.29 0.02 1.17
CA GLN A 347 21.72 0.13 0.87
C GLN A 347 22.40 1.31 1.59
N ALA A 348 21.70 2.42 1.75
CA ALA A 348 22.22 3.60 2.44
C ALA A 348 22.32 3.38 3.96
N TYR A 349 21.42 2.59 4.55
CA TYR A 349 21.25 2.44 5.99
C TYR A 349 22.53 2.09 6.76
N PRO A 350 23.33 1.06 6.40
CA PRO A 350 24.55 0.71 7.14
C PRO A 350 25.64 1.79 7.08
N ARG A 351 25.63 2.65 6.04
CA ARG A 351 26.60 3.73 5.82
C ARG A 351 26.24 5.01 6.56
N GLN A 352 25.00 5.15 7.01
CA GLN A 352 24.51 6.32 7.73
C GLN A 352 25.03 6.35 9.18
N ALA A 353 25.28 7.56 9.68
CA ALA A 353 25.50 7.77 11.10
C ALA A 353 24.24 7.31 11.88
N TRP A 354 24.44 6.71 13.06
CA TRP A 354 23.36 6.05 13.80
C TRP A 354 22.14 6.97 14.07
N LYS A 355 22.36 8.27 14.31
CA LYS A 355 21.25 9.24 14.48
C LYS A 355 20.46 9.46 13.19
N GLU A 356 21.12 9.42 12.04
CA GLU A 356 20.49 9.59 10.73
C GLU A 356 19.62 8.39 10.36
N ARG A 357 19.93 7.21 10.89
CA ARG A 357 19.16 5.97 10.68
C ARG A 357 17.71 6.10 11.12
N LEU A 358 17.41 6.92 12.14
CA LEU A 358 16.04 7.22 12.58
C LEU A 358 15.22 8.00 11.55
N GLY A 359 15.88 8.67 10.60
CA GLY A 359 15.24 9.31 9.46
C GLY A 359 15.04 8.39 8.24
N ASN A 360 15.69 7.23 8.24
CA ASN A 360 15.60 6.29 7.12
C ASN A 360 14.32 5.45 7.22
N PRO A 361 13.50 5.41 6.15
CA PRO A 361 12.26 4.62 6.14
C PRO A 361 12.42 3.15 6.54
N VAL A 362 13.52 2.50 6.13
CA VAL A 362 13.72 1.07 6.43
C VAL A 362 13.84 0.78 7.92
N TRP A 363 14.31 1.75 8.72
CA TRP A 363 14.32 1.62 10.17
C TRP A 363 12.90 1.47 10.73
N HIS A 364 11.95 2.27 10.25
CA HIS A 364 10.55 2.22 10.67
C HIS A 364 9.82 0.98 10.15
N ILE A 365 10.09 0.59 8.92
CA ILE A 365 9.49 -0.60 8.27
C ILE A 365 9.86 -1.86 9.03
N HIS A 366 11.11 -1.96 9.49
CA HIS A 366 11.65 -3.14 10.17
C HIS A 366 11.74 -2.99 11.70
N ALA A 367 10.99 -2.09 12.29
CA ALA A 367 10.98 -1.86 13.74
C ALA A 367 12.40 -1.77 14.35
N GLY A 368 13.27 -0.99 13.73
CA GLY A 368 14.64 -0.75 14.19
C GLY A 368 15.69 -1.79 13.78
N ALA A 369 15.28 -2.91 13.18
CA ALA A 369 16.17 -4.02 12.80
C ALA A 369 16.08 -4.36 11.31
N PRO A 370 16.44 -3.43 10.38
CA PRO A 370 16.43 -3.74 8.96
C PRO A 370 17.48 -4.81 8.63
N PRO A 371 17.19 -5.67 7.64
CA PRO A 371 18.14 -6.66 7.18
C PRO A 371 19.36 -6.01 6.52
N GLU A 372 20.48 -6.72 6.51
CA GLU A 372 21.64 -6.28 5.75
C GLU A 372 21.33 -6.27 4.24
N PRO A 373 21.79 -5.25 3.49
CA PRO A 373 21.64 -5.24 2.03
C PRO A 373 22.36 -6.43 1.40
N GLU A 374 21.73 -7.08 0.43
CA GLU A 374 22.43 -8.03 -0.42
C GLU A 374 23.27 -7.27 -1.44
N VAL A 375 24.57 -7.53 -1.43
CA VAL A 375 25.53 -6.91 -2.33
C VAL A 375 26.25 -7.99 -3.16
N LEU A 376 26.38 -7.72 -4.44
CA LEU A 376 27.10 -8.59 -5.36
C LEU A 376 28.58 -8.16 -5.38
N ALA A 377 29.46 -9.11 -5.11
CA ALA A 377 30.90 -8.88 -5.21
C ALA A 377 31.38 -9.18 -6.63
N HIS A 378 32.12 -8.25 -7.22
CA HIS A 378 32.80 -8.43 -8.49
C HIS A 378 34.31 -8.40 -8.25
N ASP A 379 35.02 -9.39 -8.75
CA ASP A 379 36.48 -9.47 -8.63
C ASP A 379 37.14 -8.23 -9.27
N GLY A 380 37.73 -7.37 -8.43
CA GLY A 380 38.44 -6.16 -8.83
C GLY A 380 37.60 -4.89 -9.02
N HIS A 381 36.25 -4.92 -8.92
CA HIS A 381 35.38 -3.77 -9.21
C HIS A 381 34.48 -3.33 -8.03
N GLY A 382 34.69 -3.88 -6.83
CA GLY A 382 33.92 -3.52 -5.64
C GLY A 382 32.57 -4.24 -5.53
N GLN A 383 31.67 -3.62 -4.76
CA GLN A 383 30.32 -4.17 -4.49
C GLN A 383 29.26 -3.42 -5.30
N ALA A 384 28.32 -4.15 -5.87
CA ALA A 384 27.17 -3.60 -6.59
C ALA A 384 25.85 -4.13 -6.02
N THR A 385 24.78 -3.38 -6.25
CA THR A 385 23.40 -3.81 -6.04
C THR A 385 22.68 -3.76 -7.38
N ILE A 386 21.82 -4.74 -7.60
CA ILE A 386 20.98 -4.80 -8.81
C ILE A 386 19.66 -4.12 -8.51
N SER A 387 19.29 -3.12 -9.33
CA SER A 387 17.98 -2.48 -9.25
C SER A 387 16.91 -3.32 -9.92
N PHE A 388 15.65 -3.12 -9.50
CA PHE A 388 14.51 -3.75 -10.15
C PHE A 388 14.37 -3.31 -11.62
N ALA A 389 14.61 -2.03 -11.88
CA ALA A 389 14.66 -1.51 -13.24
C ALA A 389 15.72 -2.22 -14.12
N MET A 390 16.89 -2.57 -13.55
CA MET A 390 17.90 -3.35 -14.26
C MET A 390 17.36 -4.74 -14.62
N LEU A 391 16.73 -5.43 -13.69
CA LEU A 391 16.14 -6.75 -13.92
C LEU A 391 15.05 -6.69 -15.01
N LEU A 392 14.17 -5.70 -14.96
CA LEU A 392 13.15 -5.50 -15.99
C LEU A 392 13.75 -5.34 -17.38
N ASN A 393 14.86 -4.60 -17.50
CA ASN A 393 15.53 -4.45 -18.80
C ASN A 393 16.20 -5.75 -19.27
N LEU A 394 16.79 -6.54 -18.35
CA LEU A 394 17.34 -7.86 -18.72
C LEU A 394 16.24 -8.81 -19.19
N VAL A 395 15.08 -8.80 -18.54
CA VAL A 395 13.89 -9.56 -19.00
C VAL A 395 13.44 -9.04 -20.36
N ALA A 396 13.37 -7.73 -20.52
CA ALA A 396 12.89 -7.10 -21.75
C ALA A 396 13.74 -7.47 -22.97
N VAL A 397 15.07 -7.53 -22.82
CA VAL A 397 16.00 -7.92 -23.90
C VAL A 397 15.95 -9.41 -24.20
N SER A 398 15.91 -10.23 -23.14
CA SER A 398 15.92 -11.69 -23.31
C SER A 398 14.54 -12.24 -23.70
N ASN A 399 13.50 -11.43 -23.56
CA ASN A 399 12.09 -11.80 -23.80
C ASN A 399 11.73 -13.16 -23.19
N THR A 400 12.20 -13.40 -21.95
CA THR A 400 12.10 -14.69 -21.27
C THR A 400 11.19 -14.63 -20.06
N GLU A 401 10.41 -15.67 -19.86
CA GLU A 401 9.66 -15.89 -18.62
C GLU A 401 10.41 -16.81 -17.63
N ASN A 402 11.63 -17.24 -17.98
CA ASN A 402 12.42 -18.15 -17.16
C ASN A 402 13.45 -17.39 -16.31
N PRO A 403 13.29 -17.35 -14.97
CA PRO A 403 14.24 -16.72 -14.06
C PRO A 403 15.69 -17.20 -14.21
N ALA A 404 15.90 -18.45 -14.63
CA ALA A 404 17.24 -19.01 -14.81
C ALA A 404 18.06 -18.30 -15.88
N VAL A 405 17.40 -17.70 -16.90
CA VAL A 405 18.07 -16.92 -17.95
C VAL A 405 18.67 -15.63 -17.34
N LEU A 406 17.90 -14.93 -16.50
CA LEU A 406 18.38 -13.73 -15.80
C LEU A 406 19.55 -14.06 -14.88
N TRP A 407 19.45 -15.17 -14.16
CA TRP A 407 20.56 -15.65 -13.33
C TRP A 407 21.78 -16.01 -14.17
N GLY A 408 21.61 -16.44 -15.42
CA GLY A 408 22.70 -16.65 -16.39
C GLY A 408 23.48 -15.36 -16.66
N PHE A 409 22.79 -14.21 -16.87
CA PHE A 409 23.44 -12.90 -17.02
C PHE A 409 24.12 -12.46 -15.73
N LEU A 410 23.43 -12.56 -14.60
CA LEU A 410 23.99 -12.15 -13.29
C LEU A 410 25.24 -12.95 -12.93
N ARG A 411 25.25 -14.27 -13.10
CA ARG A 411 26.39 -15.14 -12.81
C ARG A 411 27.61 -14.90 -13.70
N ARG A 412 27.38 -14.48 -14.94
CA ARG A 412 28.49 -14.12 -15.85
C ARG A 412 29.29 -12.95 -15.30
N HIS A 413 28.60 -12.00 -14.69
CA HIS A 413 29.21 -10.79 -14.14
C HIS A 413 29.55 -10.93 -12.63
N TYR A 414 28.76 -11.73 -11.90
CA TYR A 414 28.92 -12.01 -10.45
C TYR A 414 28.97 -13.53 -10.21
N PRO A 415 30.10 -14.20 -10.45
CA PRO A 415 30.18 -15.67 -10.44
C PRO A 415 29.81 -16.33 -9.10
N SER A 416 30.00 -15.61 -7.97
CA SER A 416 29.66 -16.08 -6.63
C SER A 416 28.18 -15.93 -6.27
N ALA A 417 27.37 -15.26 -7.11
CA ALA A 417 25.95 -15.03 -6.83
C ALA A 417 25.09 -16.20 -7.29
N SER A 418 24.14 -16.58 -6.43
CA SER A 418 23.13 -17.60 -6.74
C SER A 418 21.83 -17.33 -6.00
N PRO A 419 20.70 -17.97 -6.39
CA PRO A 419 19.45 -17.90 -5.64
C PRO A 419 19.58 -18.25 -4.16
N GLU A 420 20.45 -19.20 -3.82
CA GLU A 420 20.67 -19.67 -2.47
C GLU A 420 21.46 -18.66 -1.63
N THR A 421 22.43 -17.97 -2.23
CA THR A 421 23.26 -16.98 -1.53
C THR A 421 22.62 -15.59 -1.52
N HIS A 422 21.69 -15.32 -2.43
CA HIS A 422 21.01 -14.03 -2.58
C HIS A 422 19.48 -14.21 -2.74
N PRO A 423 18.78 -14.70 -1.69
CA PRO A 423 17.36 -15.06 -1.80
C PRO A 423 16.44 -13.86 -2.04
N ARG A 424 16.80 -12.64 -1.59
CA ARG A 424 16.01 -11.44 -1.89
C ARG A 424 16.18 -11.02 -3.35
N LEU A 425 17.38 -11.14 -3.90
CA LEU A 425 17.62 -10.92 -5.32
C LEU A 425 16.86 -11.97 -6.17
N ASP A 426 16.80 -13.23 -5.73
CA ASP A 426 16.00 -14.25 -6.43
C ASP A 426 14.51 -13.89 -6.43
N SER A 427 13.99 -13.39 -5.32
CA SER A 427 12.61 -12.88 -5.26
C SER A 427 12.40 -11.71 -6.24
N LEU A 428 13.35 -10.76 -6.31
CA LEU A 428 13.27 -9.65 -7.27
C LEU A 428 13.32 -10.12 -8.71
N VAL A 429 14.15 -11.11 -9.04
CA VAL A 429 14.22 -11.73 -10.37
C VAL A 429 12.85 -12.32 -10.75
N ARG A 430 12.21 -13.04 -9.83
CA ARG A 430 10.86 -13.61 -10.06
C ARG A 430 9.81 -12.53 -10.26
N TYR A 431 9.80 -11.50 -9.42
CA TYR A 431 8.90 -10.36 -9.57
C TYR A 431 9.09 -9.63 -10.89
N ALA A 432 10.35 -9.45 -11.33
CA ALA A 432 10.65 -8.77 -12.59
C ALA A 432 10.09 -9.55 -13.80
N VAL A 433 10.21 -10.87 -13.79
CA VAL A 433 9.65 -11.74 -14.86
C VAL A 433 8.13 -11.61 -14.92
N VAL A 434 7.44 -11.70 -13.78
CA VAL A 434 5.97 -11.60 -13.73
C VAL A 434 5.50 -10.20 -14.12
N TYR A 435 6.14 -9.16 -13.59
CA TYR A 435 5.81 -7.77 -13.92
C TYR A 435 6.02 -7.48 -15.41
N PHE A 436 7.13 -7.95 -15.98
CA PHE A 436 7.42 -7.79 -17.40
C PHE A 436 6.32 -8.43 -18.25
N ARG A 437 5.98 -9.70 -18.00
CA ARG A 437 4.95 -10.43 -18.73
C ARG A 437 3.62 -9.68 -18.74
N ASP A 438 3.19 -9.17 -17.57
CA ASP A 438 1.84 -8.64 -17.39
C ASP A 438 1.74 -7.15 -17.81
N PHE A 439 2.82 -6.35 -17.68
CA PHE A 439 2.73 -4.90 -17.86
C PHE A 439 3.70 -4.31 -18.89
N VAL A 440 4.85 -4.93 -19.12
CA VAL A 440 5.87 -4.38 -20.02
C VAL A 440 5.73 -4.99 -21.43
N ALA A 441 5.73 -6.30 -21.52
CA ALA A 441 5.67 -7.00 -22.81
C ALA A 441 4.48 -6.55 -23.70
N PRO A 442 3.23 -6.37 -23.17
CA PRO A 442 2.12 -5.91 -23.99
C PRO A 442 2.25 -4.47 -24.49
N LYS A 443 3.06 -3.65 -23.81
CA LYS A 443 3.26 -2.23 -24.10
C LYS A 443 4.49 -1.96 -24.96
N LYS A 444 5.39 -2.94 -25.14
CA LYS A 444 6.62 -2.76 -25.93
C LYS A 444 6.32 -2.28 -27.34
N ARG A 445 7.07 -1.26 -27.77
CA ARG A 445 6.93 -0.68 -29.11
C ARG A 445 8.32 -0.37 -29.65
N TYR A 446 8.88 -1.31 -30.39
CA TYR A 446 10.11 -1.07 -31.13
C TYR A 446 9.84 -0.12 -32.31
N ARG A 447 10.81 0.70 -32.63
CA ARG A 447 10.83 1.52 -33.83
C ARG A 447 12.15 1.36 -34.58
N GLU A 448 12.14 1.63 -35.86
CA GLU A 448 13.35 1.70 -36.67
C GLU A 448 14.18 2.94 -36.28
N ALA A 449 15.49 2.84 -36.45
CA ALA A 449 16.42 3.94 -36.31
C ALA A 449 16.34 4.86 -37.54
N ASP A 450 16.40 6.19 -37.32
CA ASP A 450 16.62 7.13 -38.43
C ASP A 450 18.09 7.11 -38.88
N GLU A 451 18.44 7.85 -39.94
CA GLU A 451 19.80 7.83 -40.51
C GLU A 451 20.88 8.21 -39.48
N VAL A 452 20.63 9.23 -38.64
CA VAL A 452 21.56 9.68 -37.59
C VAL A 452 21.68 8.61 -36.50
N GLU A 453 20.56 8.03 -36.13
CA GLU A 453 20.48 6.98 -35.09
C GLU A 453 21.16 5.68 -35.56
N HIS A 454 21.02 5.35 -36.85
CA HIS A 454 21.71 4.23 -37.49
C HIS A 454 23.24 4.38 -37.35
N ASP A 455 23.77 5.54 -37.74
CA ASP A 455 25.20 5.84 -37.63
C ASP A 455 25.70 5.77 -36.18
N VAL A 456 24.89 6.27 -35.22
CA VAL A 456 25.16 6.20 -33.81
C VAL A 456 25.21 4.76 -33.31
N LEU A 457 24.26 3.92 -33.68
CA LEU A 457 24.22 2.51 -33.27
C LEU A 457 25.41 1.73 -33.87
N MET A 458 25.79 2.03 -35.12
CA MET A 458 27.01 1.46 -35.73
C MET A 458 28.26 1.91 -34.96
N ALA A 459 28.36 3.18 -34.58
CA ALA A 459 29.46 3.68 -33.77
C ALA A 459 29.53 3.02 -32.38
N ILE A 460 28.36 2.79 -31.74
CA ILE A 460 28.29 2.04 -30.49
C ILE A 460 28.77 0.61 -30.66
N SER A 461 28.28 -0.10 -31.68
CA SER A 461 28.72 -1.49 -31.99
C SER A 461 30.24 -1.57 -32.23
N SER A 462 30.78 -0.63 -33.01
CA SER A 462 32.23 -0.53 -33.23
C SER A 462 33.01 -0.26 -31.92
N MET A 463 32.56 0.68 -31.13
CA MET A 463 33.18 1.01 -29.81
C MET A 463 33.17 -0.22 -28.90
N LEU A 464 32.04 -0.92 -28.77
CA LEU A 464 31.92 -2.12 -27.95
C LEU A 464 32.88 -3.24 -28.38
N SER A 465 33.18 -3.36 -29.68
CA SER A 465 34.13 -4.35 -30.19
C SER A 465 35.58 -4.07 -29.80
N GLN A 466 35.90 -2.84 -29.43
CA GLN A 466 37.25 -2.39 -29.07
C GLN A 466 37.48 -2.38 -27.56
N LEU A 467 36.43 -2.46 -26.75
CA LEU A 467 36.55 -2.52 -25.30
C LEU A 467 37.02 -3.90 -24.83
N PRO A 468 37.79 -3.95 -23.72
CA PRO A 468 38.14 -5.22 -23.09
C PRO A 468 36.90 -5.92 -22.56
N ALA A 469 36.88 -7.25 -22.59
CA ALA A 469 35.71 -8.04 -22.15
C ALA A 469 35.27 -7.77 -20.70
N ASN A 470 36.17 -7.25 -19.86
CA ASN A 470 35.91 -6.87 -18.48
C ASN A 470 35.78 -5.35 -18.29
N ALA A 471 35.46 -4.59 -19.33
CA ALA A 471 35.23 -3.15 -19.22
C ALA A 471 34.18 -2.83 -18.15
N SER A 472 34.49 -1.87 -17.30
CA SER A 472 33.59 -1.44 -16.24
C SER A 472 32.37 -0.67 -16.79
N ALA A 473 31.30 -0.67 -16.03
CA ALA A 473 30.09 0.11 -16.36
C ALA A 473 30.40 1.60 -16.60
N ASP A 474 31.36 2.16 -15.87
CA ASP A 474 31.78 3.56 -16.01
C ASP A 474 32.57 3.81 -17.30
N GLU A 475 33.49 2.92 -17.65
CA GLU A 475 34.23 3.01 -18.92
C GLU A 475 33.29 2.93 -20.13
N ILE A 476 32.35 1.97 -20.11
CA ILE A 476 31.32 1.85 -21.15
C ILE A 476 30.46 3.12 -21.22
N GLN A 477 30.02 3.64 -20.07
CA GLN A 477 29.19 4.84 -20.02
C GLN A 477 29.92 6.08 -20.56
N HIS A 478 31.22 6.24 -20.24
CA HIS A 478 32.03 7.35 -20.76
C HIS A 478 32.21 7.23 -22.29
N ALA A 479 32.47 6.05 -22.79
CA ALA A 479 32.58 5.81 -24.23
C ALA A 479 31.27 6.12 -24.98
N LEU A 480 30.10 5.79 -24.40
CA LEU A 480 28.80 6.18 -24.93
C LEU A 480 28.61 7.70 -24.98
N TYR A 481 29.03 8.41 -23.92
CA TYR A 481 28.99 9.87 -23.92
C TYR A 481 29.89 10.49 -24.98
N ASP A 482 31.05 9.90 -25.23
CA ASP A 482 32.00 10.42 -26.23
C ASP A 482 31.47 10.23 -27.68
N ILE A 483 30.64 9.21 -27.92
CA ILE A 483 29.89 9.05 -29.19
C ILE A 483 28.79 10.10 -29.31
N ALA A 484 28.03 10.38 -28.24
CA ALA A 484 26.86 11.26 -28.28
C ALA A 484 27.24 12.76 -28.35
N ARG A 485 28.32 13.17 -27.67
CA ARG A 485 28.71 14.60 -27.55
C ARG A 485 28.93 15.35 -28.86
N PRO A 486 29.52 14.78 -29.91
CA PRO A 486 29.71 15.49 -31.16
C PRO A 486 28.42 15.76 -31.93
N ILE A 487 27.33 15.08 -31.58
CA ILE A 487 26.07 15.09 -32.33
C ILE A 487 25.18 16.20 -31.76
N PRO A 488 24.87 17.28 -32.50
CA PRO A 488 24.12 18.44 -32.00
C PRO A 488 22.76 18.06 -31.35
N ARG A 489 22.06 17.08 -31.91
CA ARG A 489 20.78 16.53 -31.41
C ARG A 489 20.86 16.04 -29.97
N TYR A 490 22.01 15.52 -29.54
CA TYR A 490 22.20 14.90 -28.23
C TYR A 490 22.99 15.76 -27.25
N GLN A 491 23.27 17.02 -27.59
CA GLN A 491 23.99 17.93 -26.72
C GLN A 491 23.06 18.55 -25.67
N ASP A 492 23.56 18.64 -24.41
CA ASP A 492 22.95 19.41 -23.33
C ASP A 492 23.91 20.50 -22.86
N HIS A 493 23.67 21.73 -23.31
CA HIS A 493 24.46 22.89 -22.93
C HIS A 493 24.10 23.43 -21.53
N SER A 494 22.99 22.96 -20.93
CA SER A 494 22.54 23.32 -19.57
C SER A 494 23.09 22.41 -18.48
N ALA A 495 23.71 21.29 -18.85
CA ALA A 495 24.23 20.32 -17.90
C ALA A 495 25.33 20.93 -17.01
N LYS A 496 25.36 20.55 -15.73
CA LYS A 496 26.37 21.03 -14.78
C LYS A 496 27.77 20.65 -15.25
N GLY A 497 28.63 21.67 -15.47
CA GLY A 497 29.99 21.47 -15.97
C GLY A 497 30.12 21.40 -17.49
N ALA A 498 29.02 21.61 -18.24
CA ALA A 498 29.08 21.73 -19.69
C ALA A 498 29.84 23.00 -20.12
N THR A 499 30.63 22.85 -21.21
CA THR A 499 31.31 23.98 -21.88
C THR A 499 31.01 23.90 -23.37
N ALA A 500 31.25 25.00 -24.12
CA ALA A 500 31.08 25.01 -25.55
C ALA A 500 31.91 23.93 -26.27
N ALA A 501 33.11 23.61 -25.73
CA ALA A 501 33.98 22.57 -26.27
C ALA A 501 33.64 21.15 -25.78
N ARG A 502 32.90 21.02 -24.67
CA ARG A 502 32.48 19.73 -24.08
C ARG A 502 31.07 19.83 -23.50
N PRO A 503 30.04 19.79 -24.37
CA PRO A 503 28.65 19.79 -23.92
C PRO A 503 28.33 18.54 -23.10
N GLY A 504 27.29 18.61 -22.26
CA GLY A 504 26.67 17.44 -21.67
C GLY A 504 25.98 16.57 -22.74
N VAL A 505 25.48 15.41 -22.32
CA VAL A 505 24.69 14.52 -23.18
C VAL A 505 23.24 14.56 -22.68
N SER A 506 22.32 14.85 -23.60
CA SER A 506 20.89 14.93 -23.29
C SER A 506 20.28 13.54 -23.07
N ASN A 507 19.16 13.51 -22.38
CA ASN A 507 18.39 12.27 -22.19
C ASN A 507 17.84 11.72 -23.52
N GLU A 508 17.73 12.53 -24.57
CA GLU A 508 17.25 12.09 -25.88
C GLU A 508 18.12 10.97 -26.48
N PHE A 509 19.44 11.03 -26.23
CA PHE A 509 20.35 9.96 -26.63
C PHE A 509 19.96 8.60 -26.04
N PHE A 510 19.73 8.55 -24.73
CA PHE A 510 19.37 7.30 -24.06
C PHE A 510 17.93 6.88 -24.38
N ASN A 511 17.01 7.82 -24.51
CA ASN A 511 15.64 7.53 -24.93
C ASN A 511 15.60 6.90 -26.32
N MET A 512 16.45 7.37 -27.24
CA MET A 512 16.62 6.74 -28.56
C MET A 512 17.10 5.30 -28.42
N VAL A 513 18.18 5.08 -27.67
CA VAL A 513 18.75 3.74 -27.47
C VAL A 513 17.71 2.78 -26.88
N TYR A 514 16.94 3.22 -25.86
CA TYR A 514 15.89 2.40 -25.29
C TYR A 514 14.74 2.12 -26.28
N ALA A 515 14.32 3.14 -27.03
CA ALA A 515 13.21 2.96 -27.98
C ALA A 515 13.55 2.00 -29.11
N VAL A 516 14.79 2.05 -29.61
CA VAL A 516 15.22 1.22 -30.76
C VAL A 516 15.61 -0.19 -30.30
N LEU A 517 16.36 -0.34 -29.20
CA LEU A 517 16.90 -1.63 -28.76
C LEU A 517 15.98 -2.39 -27.81
N LEU A 518 15.17 -1.71 -27.00
CA LEU A 518 14.37 -2.35 -25.96
C LEU A 518 12.86 -2.19 -26.17
N GLY A 519 12.42 -1.30 -27.06
CA GLY A 519 11.01 -0.98 -27.24
C GLY A 519 10.40 -0.20 -26.07
N GLU A 520 11.25 0.51 -25.30
CA GLU A 520 10.93 1.25 -24.08
C GLU A 520 11.28 2.73 -24.27
N THR A 521 10.71 3.63 -23.44
CA THR A 521 11.02 5.07 -23.53
C THR A 521 12.09 5.52 -22.54
N GLN A 522 12.45 4.69 -21.57
CA GLN A 522 13.44 4.98 -20.53
C GLN A 522 13.97 3.69 -19.91
N GLY A 523 15.11 3.75 -19.24
CA GLY A 523 15.72 2.59 -18.59
C GLY A 523 16.84 2.99 -17.60
N PRO A 524 17.55 2.02 -16.98
CA PRO A 524 18.68 2.26 -16.11
C PRO A 524 19.87 2.83 -16.89
N ARG A 525 20.93 3.22 -16.17
CA ARG A 525 22.18 3.67 -16.78
C ARG A 525 22.69 2.63 -17.79
N PHE A 526 22.78 3.02 -19.07
CA PHE A 526 22.97 2.06 -20.17
C PHE A 526 24.34 1.36 -20.13
N GLY A 527 25.38 2.05 -19.64
CA GLY A 527 26.69 1.41 -19.41
C GLY A 527 26.63 0.28 -18.37
N SER A 528 25.83 0.44 -17.31
CA SER A 528 25.61 -0.62 -16.31
C SER A 528 24.82 -1.78 -16.90
N PHE A 529 23.85 -1.48 -17.76
CA PHE A 529 23.09 -2.51 -18.47
C PHE A 529 24.01 -3.34 -19.40
N ILE A 530 24.81 -2.69 -20.25
CA ILE A 530 25.75 -3.38 -21.16
C ILE A 530 26.74 -4.25 -20.39
N ALA A 531 27.27 -3.75 -19.27
CA ALA A 531 28.21 -4.51 -18.45
C ALA A 531 27.63 -5.86 -17.99
N ILE A 532 26.35 -5.92 -17.65
CA ILE A 532 25.66 -7.13 -17.16
C ILE A 532 25.14 -7.99 -18.33
N TYR A 533 24.55 -7.34 -19.34
CA TYR A 533 24.00 -8.03 -20.49
C TYR A 533 25.09 -8.67 -21.35
N GLY A 534 26.19 -7.95 -21.56
CA GLY A 534 27.37 -8.37 -22.33
C GLY A 534 27.64 -7.46 -23.52
N LEU A 535 28.93 -7.25 -23.80
CA LEU A 535 29.38 -6.43 -24.94
C LEU A 535 28.97 -7.05 -26.28
N GLU A 536 29.18 -8.35 -26.44
CA GLU A 536 28.84 -9.09 -27.65
C GLU A 536 27.33 -9.22 -27.83
N GLU A 537 26.62 -9.53 -26.77
CA GLU A 537 25.15 -9.60 -26.77
C GLU A 537 24.52 -8.26 -27.14
N THR A 538 25.10 -7.15 -26.68
CA THR A 538 24.62 -5.81 -27.05
C THR A 538 24.87 -5.51 -28.52
N ARG A 539 26.02 -5.91 -29.07
CA ARG A 539 26.32 -5.79 -30.50
C ARG A 539 25.32 -6.59 -31.35
N ASN A 540 25.08 -7.84 -30.97
CA ASN A 540 24.09 -8.68 -31.66
C ASN A 540 22.69 -8.06 -31.59
N LEU A 541 22.32 -7.40 -30.49
CA LEU A 541 21.05 -6.70 -30.37
C LEU A 541 20.98 -5.48 -31.29
N ILE A 542 22.08 -4.71 -31.41
CA ILE A 542 22.17 -3.60 -32.34
C ILE A 542 22.03 -4.11 -33.80
N ASP A 543 22.70 -5.18 -34.16
CA ASP A 543 22.64 -5.76 -35.51
C ASP A 543 21.18 -6.18 -35.84
N LYS A 544 20.47 -6.81 -34.92
CA LYS A 544 19.03 -7.15 -35.07
C LYS A 544 18.16 -5.90 -35.23
N ALA A 545 18.41 -4.87 -34.46
CA ALA A 545 17.67 -3.62 -34.56
C ALA A 545 17.85 -2.97 -35.93
N LEU A 546 19.10 -2.88 -36.40
CA LEU A 546 19.45 -2.31 -37.70
C LEU A 546 18.93 -3.15 -38.89
N ALA A 547 18.76 -4.45 -38.68
CA ALA A 547 18.11 -5.36 -39.65
C ALA A 547 16.56 -5.27 -39.63
N GLY A 548 15.94 -4.49 -38.73
CA GLY A 548 14.49 -4.38 -38.60
C GLY A 548 13.82 -5.60 -37.94
N GLU A 549 14.61 -6.56 -37.43
CA GLU A 549 14.09 -7.80 -36.84
C GLU A 549 13.27 -7.54 -35.59
N LEU A 550 13.67 -6.59 -34.75
CA LEU A 550 12.98 -6.27 -33.49
C LEU A 550 11.57 -5.68 -33.72
N VAL A 551 11.42 -4.86 -34.78
CA VAL A 551 10.12 -4.30 -35.17
C VAL A 551 9.20 -5.40 -35.70
N SER A 552 9.74 -6.30 -36.50
CA SER A 552 9.00 -7.44 -37.06
C SER A 552 8.53 -8.42 -35.98
N GLU A 553 9.30 -8.62 -34.93
CA GLU A 553 8.95 -9.48 -33.78
C GLU A 553 7.76 -8.90 -33.01
N THR A 554 7.73 -7.60 -32.80
CA THR A 554 6.58 -6.92 -32.16
C THR A 554 5.29 -7.06 -32.95
N GLN A 555 5.36 -6.98 -34.27
CA GLN A 555 4.18 -7.15 -35.14
C GLN A 555 3.62 -8.58 -35.06
N ARG A 556 4.47 -9.58 -34.94
CA ARG A 556 4.06 -10.99 -34.77
C ARG A 556 3.37 -11.22 -33.42
N ILE A 557 3.91 -10.65 -32.32
CA ILE A 557 3.34 -10.78 -30.97
C ILE A 557 1.97 -10.10 -30.92
N ASN A 558 1.85 -8.89 -31.44
CA ASN A 558 0.57 -8.16 -31.46
C ASN A 558 -0.48 -8.85 -32.33
N GLY A 559 -0.11 -9.38 -33.48
CA GLY A 559 -1.01 -10.15 -34.36
C GLY A 559 -1.52 -11.44 -33.71
N SER A 560 -0.70 -12.10 -32.88
CA SER A 560 -1.11 -13.29 -32.14
C SER A 560 -2.06 -12.97 -30.97
N LEU A 561 -1.90 -11.82 -30.32
CA LEU A 561 -2.77 -11.36 -29.23
C LEU A 561 -4.15 -10.92 -29.76
N GLU A 562 -4.21 -10.26 -30.90
CA GLU A 562 -5.48 -9.91 -31.56
C GLU A 562 -6.24 -11.15 -32.04
N GLY A 563 -5.53 -12.15 -32.56
CA GLY A 563 -6.12 -13.45 -32.92
C GLY A 563 -6.71 -14.21 -31.71
N THR A 564 -6.06 -14.14 -30.57
CA THR A 564 -6.52 -14.80 -29.33
C THR A 564 -7.70 -14.03 -28.69
N ALA A 565 -7.71 -12.72 -28.76
CA ALA A 565 -8.83 -11.90 -28.28
C ALA A 565 -10.12 -12.10 -29.11
N LEU A 566 -9.97 -12.31 -30.43
CA LEU A 566 -11.11 -12.63 -31.30
C LEU A 566 -11.66 -14.03 -31.04
N SER A 567 -10.84 -15.01 -30.69
CA SER A 567 -11.29 -16.37 -30.39
C SER A 567 -11.98 -16.49 -29.03
N ILE A 568 -11.62 -15.67 -28.05
CA ILE A 568 -12.29 -15.62 -26.73
C ILE A 568 -13.63 -14.85 -26.81
N GLY A 569 -13.76 -13.92 -27.77
CA GLY A 569 -14.99 -13.15 -27.98
C GLY A 569 -16.11 -13.94 -28.67
N GLU A 570 -15.80 -15.03 -29.38
CA GLU A 570 -16.80 -15.87 -30.05
C GLU A 570 -17.37 -17.00 -29.16
N ASP A 571 -16.64 -17.45 -28.13
CA ASP A 571 -17.10 -18.50 -27.21
C ASP A 571 -18.02 -18.01 -26.08
N VAL A 572 -18.20 -16.70 -25.90
CA VAL A 572 -19.11 -16.12 -24.88
C VAL A 572 -20.52 -15.82 -25.43
N LYS A 573 -20.78 -16.11 -26.71
CA LYS A 573 -22.13 -15.96 -27.33
C LYS A 573 -22.68 -17.30 -27.82
N ARG A 574 -22.94 -18.23 -26.91
CA ARG A 574 -23.93 -19.30 -27.11
C ARG A 574 -24.52 -19.72 -25.77
N PRO A 575 -25.83 -20.11 -25.78
CA PRO A 575 -26.86 -19.64 -24.88
C PRO A 575 -26.88 -20.29 -23.51
#